data_eaf07e2348baa2fce9dade4bf59cef21
#
_entry.id   eaf07e2348baa2fce9dade4bf59cef21
#
_cell.length_a   1.000
_cell.length_b   1.000
_cell.length_c   1.000
_cell.angle_alpha   90.00
_cell.angle_beta   90.00
_cell.angle_gamma   90.00
#
_symmetry.space_group_name_H-M   'P 1'
#
loop_
_entity.id
_entity.type
_entity.pdbx_description
1 polymer ?
#
loop_
_entity_poly.entity_id
_entity_poly.type
_entity_poly.pdbx_seq_one_letter_code
_entity_poly.pdbx_strand_id
1 'polypeptide(L)'
;GYVKITLNAGETSDVMLWLRPLKNDFNSFNVRLISQDFIEDYLSSSVSTRNDIHIFGMVLSGIVLMMILFMLANYMLAPRPEFLYNALYSLCMFLLIFFNSYMSRRTTEFAGFYFSYLDFFLQVSGVICYISFTRKFVSTQESYRTTDRVLRYSQYFVFSLLCVYSFLHFFTKTYMPQFYLEYSMKFVILAIGVFFIVFAARQKDRLLHYLAAGNAMLVIFSSISFTMILLKVLYKTVFSNSLFYYYIGIVLELVFFLIGLTYKNRSELISGIKEQEALKMEAKKKEFETQIAVIKAQQEERNRISADM
;
A
#
# COMPACT_ATOMS: atom_id res chain seq x y z
N GLY A 1 4.01 -10.21 29.66
CA GLY A 1 4.91 -11.11 30.39
C GLY A 1 4.31 -11.49 31.72
N TYR A 2 4.66 -12.62 32.26
CA TYR A 2 4.31 -13.02 33.62
C TYR A 2 5.61 -13.22 34.42
N VAL A 3 5.53 -12.95 35.71
CA VAL A 3 6.62 -13.18 36.66
C VAL A 3 6.14 -14.21 37.68
N LYS A 4 6.88 -15.30 37.85
CA LYS A 4 6.57 -16.31 38.86
C LYS A 4 7.03 -15.79 40.23
N ILE A 5 6.11 -15.72 41.18
CA ILE A 5 6.36 -15.36 42.58
C ILE A 5 6.09 -16.61 43.40
N THR A 6 7.09 -17.06 44.18
CA THR A 6 6.96 -18.15 45.12
C THR A 6 6.86 -17.55 46.53
N LEU A 7 5.73 -17.82 47.17
CA LEU A 7 5.50 -17.41 48.56
C LEU A 7 5.39 -18.65 49.43
N ASN A 8 6.06 -18.67 50.59
CA ASN A 8 5.92 -19.70 51.60
C ASN A 8 4.64 -19.45 52.43
N ALA A 9 4.15 -20.47 53.10
CA ALA A 9 2.97 -20.32 53.93
C ALA A 9 3.20 -19.29 55.04
N GLY A 10 2.40 -18.24 55.11
CA GLY A 10 2.54 -17.11 56.06
C GLY A 10 3.48 -15.99 55.63
N GLU A 11 4.12 -16.07 54.47
CA GLU A 11 5.00 -15.04 53.92
C GLU A 11 4.20 -13.94 53.25
N THR A 12 4.51 -12.68 53.56
CA THR A 12 3.98 -11.49 52.86
C THR A 12 5.12 -10.84 52.06
N SER A 13 4.89 -10.61 50.80
CA SER A 13 5.87 -9.95 49.91
C SER A 13 5.24 -8.80 49.19
N ASP A 14 5.91 -7.64 49.20
CA ASP A 14 5.50 -6.47 48.40
C ASP A 14 6.15 -6.55 47.03
N VAL A 15 5.31 -6.59 45.99
CA VAL A 15 5.78 -6.62 44.58
C VAL A 15 5.64 -5.26 43.96
N MET A 16 6.77 -4.63 43.64
CA MET A 16 6.81 -3.37 42.95
C MET A 16 6.88 -3.59 41.45
N LEU A 17 5.89 -3.13 40.69
CA LEU A 17 5.82 -3.23 39.24
C LEU A 17 6.22 -1.87 38.63
N TRP A 18 7.33 -1.85 37.91
CA TRP A 18 7.70 -0.68 37.13
C TRP A 18 7.17 -0.82 35.69
N LEU A 19 6.23 0.06 35.34
CA LEU A 19 5.59 0.10 34.05
C LEU A 19 6.16 1.24 33.22
N ARG A 20 6.65 0.89 32.06
CA ARG A 20 6.98 1.87 31.03
C ARG A 20 5.83 1.90 30.01
N PRO A 21 4.97 2.94 30.00
CA PRO A 21 3.91 3.03 29.02
C PRO A 21 4.53 3.14 27.64
N LEU A 22 4.23 2.18 26.78
CA LEU A 22 4.41 2.29 25.34
C LEU A 22 3.26 3.13 24.78
N LYS A 23 3.47 3.78 23.65
CA LYS A 23 2.51 4.60 22.92
C LYS A 23 1.30 3.77 22.45
N ASN A 24 0.42 3.39 23.36
CA ASN A 24 -0.77 2.61 23.06
C ASN A 24 -1.96 3.13 23.86
N ASP A 25 -3.04 3.48 23.17
CA ASP A 25 -4.31 3.90 23.77
C ASP A 25 -4.94 2.88 24.70
N PHE A 26 -4.54 1.62 24.56
CA PHE A 26 -5.03 0.49 25.35
C PHE A 26 -4.11 0.13 26.50
N ASN A 27 -3.62 1.11 27.21
CA ASN A 27 -2.95 0.89 28.49
C ASN A 27 -3.97 0.51 29.60
N SER A 28 -4.84 -0.45 29.32
CA SER A 28 -5.60 -1.12 30.38
C SER A 28 -4.66 -2.09 31.09
N PHE A 29 -4.05 -1.59 32.15
CA PHE A 29 -3.20 -2.38 32.98
C PHE A 29 -4.08 -3.23 33.92
N ASN A 30 -4.21 -4.50 33.59
CA ASN A 30 -5.00 -5.44 34.36
C ASN A 30 -4.04 -6.47 34.98
N VAL A 31 -3.50 -6.15 36.16
CA VAL A 31 -2.70 -7.10 36.94
C VAL A 31 -3.63 -8.21 37.46
N ARG A 32 -3.29 -9.44 37.13
CA ARG A 32 -3.99 -10.61 37.65
C ARG A 32 -2.98 -11.50 38.36
N LEU A 33 -3.33 -11.90 39.58
CA LEU A 33 -2.70 -13.01 40.29
C LEU A 33 -3.40 -14.29 39.84
N ILE A 34 -2.63 -15.24 39.33
CA ILE A 34 -3.14 -16.52 38.83
C ILE A 34 -2.39 -17.62 39.56
N SER A 35 -3.11 -18.62 40.11
CA SER A 35 -2.47 -19.82 40.65
C SER A 35 -1.69 -20.56 39.57
N GLN A 36 -0.63 -21.24 39.98
CA GLN A 36 0.21 -22.00 39.06
C GLN A 36 -0.58 -23.07 38.30
N ASP A 37 -1.59 -23.66 38.93
CA ASP A 37 -2.42 -24.74 38.36
C ASP A 37 -3.32 -24.26 37.21
N PHE A 38 -3.69 -22.97 37.19
CA PHE A 38 -4.52 -22.36 36.14
C PHE A 38 -3.72 -21.57 35.10
N ILE A 39 -2.38 -21.51 35.20
CA ILE A 39 -1.55 -20.67 34.29
C ILE A 39 -1.59 -21.20 32.84
N GLU A 40 -1.59 -22.53 32.65
CA GLU A 40 -1.64 -23.17 31.35
C GLU A 40 -2.98 -22.92 30.65
N ASP A 41 -4.07 -23.04 31.34
CA ASP A 41 -5.42 -22.75 30.80
C ASP A 41 -5.58 -21.27 30.47
N TYR A 42 -5.08 -20.38 31.30
CA TYR A 42 -5.10 -18.94 31.03
C TYR A 42 -4.22 -18.57 29.84
N LEU A 43 -3.01 -19.13 29.72
CA LEU A 43 -2.13 -18.90 28.59
C LEU A 43 -2.71 -19.49 27.31
N SER A 44 -3.28 -20.69 27.34
CA SER A 44 -3.89 -21.34 26.18
C SER A 44 -5.09 -20.54 25.66
N SER A 45 -5.97 -20.07 26.53
CA SER A 45 -7.12 -19.25 26.15
C SER A 45 -6.70 -17.87 25.62
N SER A 46 -5.73 -17.23 26.26
CA SER A 46 -5.18 -15.94 25.83
C SER A 46 -4.40 -16.04 24.50
N VAL A 47 -3.68 -17.14 24.30
CA VAL A 47 -2.94 -17.42 23.06
C VAL A 47 -3.90 -17.78 21.93
N SER A 48 -4.96 -18.58 22.19
CA SER A 48 -5.93 -18.97 21.16
C SER A 48 -6.61 -17.76 20.51
N THR A 49 -7.09 -16.82 21.31
CA THR A 49 -7.81 -15.63 20.81
C THR A 49 -6.92 -14.70 19.95
N ARG A 50 -5.61 -14.68 20.19
CA ARG A 50 -4.64 -13.89 19.41
C ARG A 50 -4.03 -14.65 18.22
N ASN A 51 -4.20 -15.97 18.19
CA ASN A 51 -3.56 -16.81 17.18
C ASN A 51 -4.16 -16.56 15.80
N ASP A 52 -5.45 -16.41 15.74
CA ASP A 52 -6.19 -16.36 14.49
C ASP A 52 -5.84 -15.12 13.65
N ILE A 53 -5.74 -13.94 14.27
CA ILE A 53 -5.36 -12.71 13.55
C ILE A 53 -3.90 -12.74 13.11
N HIS A 54 -3.01 -13.38 13.88
CA HIS A 54 -1.63 -13.56 13.52
C HIS A 54 -1.48 -14.44 12.28
N ILE A 55 -2.13 -15.62 12.27
CA ILE A 55 -2.11 -16.53 11.11
C ILE A 55 -2.72 -15.82 9.90
N PHE A 56 -3.85 -15.15 10.07
CA PHE A 56 -4.52 -14.39 9.03
C PHE A 56 -3.58 -13.33 8.40
N GLY A 57 -2.93 -12.52 9.24
CA GLY A 57 -1.99 -11.50 8.76
C GLY A 57 -0.75 -12.10 8.07
N MET A 58 -0.24 -13.26 8.53
CA MET A 58 0.87 -13.94 7.87
C MET A 58 0.47 -14.48 6.48
N VAL A 59 -0.73 -15.04 6.34
CA VAL A 59 -1.25 -15.48 5.03
C VAL A 59 -1.41 -14.29 4.09
N LEU A 60 -2.00 -13.19 4.54
CA LEU A 60 -2.17 -11.99 3.72
C LEU A 60 -0.83 -11.37 3.35
N SER A 61 0.15 -11.34 4.26
CA SER A 61 1.50 -10.87 3.92
C SER A 61 2.15 -11.71 2.82
N GLY A 62 1.95 -13.03 2.83
CA GLY A 62 2.38 -13.91 1.74
C GLY A 62 1.76 -13.56 0.38
N ILE A 63 0.45 -13.26 0.37
CA ILE A 63 -0.24 -12.81 -0.85
C ILE A 63 0.36 -11.49 -1.36
N VAL A 64 0.56 -10.51 -0.47
CA VAL A 64 1.17 -9.21 -0.84
C VAL A 64 2.59 -9.40 -1.37
N LEU A 65 3.38 -10.29 -0.77
CA LEU A 65 4.73 -10.62 -1.25
C LEU A 65 4.71 -11.16 -2.69
N MET A 66 3.79 -12.06 -3.01
CA MET A 66 3.62 -12.55 -4.39
C MET A 66 3.26 -11.42 -5.36
N MET A 67 2.42 -10.48 -4.93
CA MET A 67 2.08 -9.29 -5.75
C MET A 67 3.31 -8.40 -5.99
N ILE A 68 4.17 -8.21 -5.00
CA ILE A 68 5.43 -7.45 -5.14
C ILE A 68 6.34 -8.13 -6.17
N LEU A 69 6.54 -9.44 -6.06
CA LEU A 69 7.37 -10.20 -7.01
C LEU A 69 6.82 -10.09 -8.44
N PHE A 70 5.51 -10.17 -8.62
CA PHE A 70 4.87 -9.98 -9.92
C PHE A 70 5.12 -8.57 -10.48
N MET A 71 5.02 -7.52 -9.66
CA MET A 71 5.27 -6.15 -10.10
C MET A 71 6.74 -5.92 -10.46
N LEU A 72 7.68 -6.48 -9.68
CA LEU A 72 9.11 -6.40 -9.97
C LEU A 72 9.45 -7.15 -11.25
N ALA A 73 8.87 -8.33 -11.48
CA ALA A 73 9.06 -9.07 -12.74
C ALA A 73 8.57 -8.25 -13.95
N ASN A 74 7.39 -7.62 -13.85
CA ASN A 74 6.90 -6.73 -14.92
C ASN A 74 7.80 -5.50 -15.11
N TYR A 75 8.35 -4.93 -14.04
CA TYR A 75 9.30 -3.83 -14.14
C TYR A 75 10.61 -4.25 -14.84
N MET A 76 11.10 -5.46 -14.59
CA MET A 76 12.29 -5.98 -15.27
C MET A 76 12.06 -6.22 -16.76
N LEU A 77 10.86 -6.65 -17.16
CA LEU A 77 10.50 -6.87 -18.57
C LEU A 77 10.24 -5.57 -19.33
N ALA A 78 9.62 -4.60 -18.67
CA ALA A 78 9.33 -3.27 -19.22
C ALA A 78 9.54 -2.22 -18.12
N PRO A 79 10.69 -1.51 -18.08
CA PRO A 79 11.04 -0.60 -16.98
C PRO A 79 10.17 0.67 -17.01
N ARG A 80 8.99 0.57 -16.38
CA ARG A 80 8.04 1.67 -16.22
C ARG A 80 7.96 2.08 -14.77
N PRO A 81 8.05 3.37 -14.45
CA PRO A 81 8.12 3.85 -13.08
C PRO A 81 6.88 3.51 -12.24
N GLU A 82 5.70 3.35 -12.87
CA GLU A 82 4.49 2.98 -12.16
C GLU A 82 4.57 1.59 -11.49
N PHE A 83 5.21 0.61 -12.13
CA PHE A 83 5.42 -0.71 -11.50
C PHE A 83 6.34 -0.61 -10.28
N LEU A 84 7.40 0.20 -10.37
CA LEU A 84 8.33 0.40 -9.27
C LEU A 84 7.67 1.10 -8.08
N TYR A 85 6.94 2.20 -8.31
CA TYR A 85 6.26 2.91 -7.23
C TYR A 85 5.17 2.06 -6.56
N ASN A 86 4.45 1.24 -7.35
CA ASN A 86 3.46 0.32 -6.79
C ASN A 86 4.13 -0.83 -6.01
N ALA A 87 5.26 -1.35 -6.47
CA ALA A 87 6.04 -2.34 -5.73
C ALA A 87 6.57 -1.77 -4.40
N LEU A 88 7.06 -0.52 -4.38
CA LEU A 88 7.50 0.15 -3.16
C LEU A 88 6.33 0.38 -2.18
N TYR A 89 5.18 0.82 -2.68
CA TYR A 89 3.96 0.93 -1.87
C TYR A 89 3.59 -0.41 -1.25
N SER A 90 3.50 -1.45 -2.08
CA SER A 90 3.17 -2.82 -1.64
C SER A 90 4.20 -3.36 -0.64
N LEU A 91 5.49 -3.02 -0.80
CA LEU A 91 6.54 -3.39 0.15
C LEU A 91 6.32 -2.75 1.52
N CYS A 92 5.96 -1.46 1.58
CA CYS A 92 5.62 -0.80 2.84
C CYS A 92 4.42 -1.50 3.50
N MET A 93 3.38 -1.84 2.75
CA MET A 93 2.19 -2.54 3.26
C MET A 93 2.49 -3.98 3.69
N PHE A 94 3.34 -4.69 2.93
CA PHE A 94 3.84 -6.00 3.32
C PHE A 94 4.56 -5.95 4.67
N LEU A 95 5.53 -5.05 4.82
CA LEU A 95 6.29 -4.92 6.06
C LEU A 95 5.38 -4.55 7.24
N LEU A 96 4.38 -3.70 7.00
CA LEU A 96 3.39 -3.32 8.01
C LEU A 96 2.57 -4.54 8.46
N ILE A 97 1.98 -5.30 7.55
CA ILE A 97 1.17 -6.49 7.87
C ILE A 97 2.04 -7.57 8.52
N PHE A 98 3.21 -7.85 7.94
CA PHE A 98 4.12 -8.89 8.40
C PHE A 98 4.63 -8.61 9.82
N PHE A 99 5.22 -7.43 10.04
CA PHE A 99 5.77 -7.11 11.36
C PHE A 99 4.68 -6.95 12.42
N ASN A 100 3.53 -6.37 12.08
CA ASN A 100 2.42 -6.28 13.02
C ASN A 100 1.95 -7.68 13.44
N SER A 101 1.81 -8.60 12.49
CA SER A 101 1.44 -9.99 12.78
C SER A 101 2.54 -10.72 13.55
N TYR A 102 3.81 -10.58 13.14
CA TYR A 102 4.94 -11.28 13.75
C TYR A 102 5.27 -10.77 15.16
N MET A 103 5.22 -9.44 15.38
CA MET A 103 5.61 -8.82 16.65
C MET A 103 4.48 -8.76 17.68
N SER A 104 3.22 -8.99 17.30
CA SER A 104 2.07 -8.92 18.20
C SER A 104 2.19 -9.82 19.43
N ARG A 105 3.02 -10.84 19.39
CA ARG A 105 3.27 -11.82 20.48
C ARG A 105 4.61 -11.64 21.18
N ARG A 106 5.49 -10.79 20.65
CA ARG A 106 6.86 -10.66 21.15
C ARG A 106 7.00 -9.41 21.99
N THR A 107 7.66 -9.55 23.12
CA THR A 107 8.00 -8.44 24.04
C THR A 107 9.48 -8.08 23.93
N THR A 108 10.00 -8.00 22.69
CA THR A 108 11.40 -7.61 22.44
C THR A 108 11.51 -6.09 22.36
N GLU A 109 12.70 -5.55 22.58
CA GLU A 109 12.96 -4.11 22.39
C GLU A 109 12.62 -3.65 20.98
N PHE A 110 12.90 -4.49 19.96
CA PHE A 110 12.52 -4.21 18.59
C PHE A 110 10.99 -4.14 18.40
N ALA A 111 10.21 -5.00 19.06
CA ALA A 111 8.76 -4.90 19.02
C ALA A 111 8.26 -3.58 19.64
N GLY A 112 8.88 -3.13 20.71
CA GLY A 112 8.63 -1.81 21.31
C GLY A 112 8.92 -0.67 20.32
N PHE A 113 10.05 -0.70 19.65
CA PHE A 113 10.42 0.28 18.62
C PHE A 113 9.47 0.23 17.40
N TYR A 114 9.10 -0.97 16.95
CA TYR A 114 8.15 -1.14 15.85
C TYR A 114 6.82 -0.45 16.16
N PHE A 115 6.16 -0.78 17.27
CA PHE A 115 4.85 -0.22 17.63
C PHE A 115 4.89 1.26 18.04
N SER A 116 6.03 1.77 18.48
CA SER A 116 6.17 3.18 18.88
C SER A 116 6.50 4.11 17.70
N TYR A 117 7.16 3.60 16.65
CA TYR A 117 7.67 4.43 15.57
C TYR A 117 7.51 3.81 14.18
N LEU A 118 8.02 2.57 13.98
CA LEU A 118 8.21 2.01 12.64
C LEU A 118 6.89 1.70 11.93
N ASP A 119 5.88 1.27 12.66
CA ASP A 119 4.51 1.02 12.15
C ASP A 119 3.96 2.25 11.43
N PHE A 120 3.94 3.37 12.12
CA PHE A 120 3.45 4.62 11.55
C PHE A 120 4.36 5.17 10.43
N PHE A 121 5.69 5.04 10.58
CA PHE A 121 6.65 5.40 9.55
C PHE A 121 6.40 4.64 8.24
N LEU A 122 6.19 3.32 8.31
CA LEU A 122 5.89 2.49 7.14
C LEU A 122 4.56 2.87 6.50
N GLN A 123 3.53 3.13 7.31
CA GLN A 123 2.22 3.56 6.82
C GLN A 123 2.33 4.85 6.02
N VAL A 124 2.99 5.86 6.56
CA VAL A 124 3.15 7.17 5.90
C VAL A 124 4.06 7.10 4.68
N SER A 125 5.15 6.34 4.76
CA SER A 125 6.05 6.10 3.61
C SER A 125 5.29 5.41 2.48
N GLY A 126 4.42 4.45 2.81
CA GLY A 126 3.52 3.82 1.85
C GLY A 126 2.62 4.84 1.15
N VAL A 127 2.01 5.76 1.88
CA VAL A 127 1.16 6.82 1.30
C VAL A 127 1.96 7.72 0.35
N ILE A 128 3.19 8.07 0.67
CA ILE A 128 4.07 8.86 -0.22
C ILE A 128 4.35 8.09 -1.53
N CYS A 129 4.65 6.80 -1.43
CA CYS A 129 4.82 5.93 -2.60
C CYS A 129 3.53 5.78 -3.41
N TYR A 130 2.38 5.65 -2.74
CA TYR A 130 1.06 5.61 -3.36
C TYR A 130 0.73 6.87 -4.16
N ILE A 131 0.97 8.06 -3.60
CA ILE A 131 0.77 9.32 -4.33
C ILE A 131 1.68 9.38 -5.56
N SER A 132 2.95 8.95 -5.44
CA SER A 132 3.89 8.88 -6.56
C SER A 132 3.42 7.90 -7.64
N PHE A 133 2.93 6.73 -7.24
CA PHE A 133 2.32 5.74 -8.11
C PHE A 133 1.12 6.33 -8.88
N THR A 134 0.16 6.91 -8.16
CA THR A 134 -1.05 7.51 -8.75
C THR A 134 -0.71 8.56 -9.80
N ARG A 135 0.24 9.45 -9.51
CA ARG A 135 0.68 10.50 -10.42
C ARG A 135 1.29 9.95 -11.70
N LYS A 136 2.08 8.89 -11.62
CA LYS A 136 2.70 8.25 -12.80
C LYS A 136 1.72 7.36 -13.55
N PHE A 137 0.91 6.59 -12.84
CA PHE A 137 -0.07 5.67 -13.42
C PHE A 137 -1.10 6.38 -14.30
N VAL A 138 -1.63 7.51 -13.82
CA VAL A 138 -2.66 8.31 -14.54
C VAL A 138 -2.03 9.35 -15.47
N SER A 139 -0.70 9.52 -15.46
CA SER A 139 0.00 10.60 -16.18
C SER A 139 -0.62 11.98 -15.85
N THR A 140 -0.88 12.22 -14.54
CA THR A 140 -1.61 13.42 -14.09
C THR A 140 -0.93 14.73 -14.50
N GLN A 141 0.37 14.72 -14.72
CA GLN A 141 1.15 15.88 -15.16
C GLN A 141 0.69 16.41 -16.53
N GLU A 142 0.28 15.51 -17.43
CA GLU A 142 -0.13 15.83 -18.79
C GLU A 142 -1.64 16.07 -18.89
N SER A 143 -2.43 15.17 -18.29
CA SER A 143 -3.88 15.15 -18.45
C SER A 143 -4.64 15.97 -17.40
N TYR A 144 -4.11 16.11 -16.16
CA TYR A 144 -4.83 16.68 -15.02
C TYR A 144 -3.95 17.57 -14.14
N ARG A 145 -3.45 18.67 -14.70
CA ARG A 145 -2.48 19.59 -14.04
C ARG A 145 -2.90 20.07 -12.66
N THR A 146 -4.19 20.36 -12.46
CA THR A 146 -4.69 20.84 -11.15
C THR A 146 -4.61 19.74 -10.10
N THR A 147 -5.04 18.53 -10.46
CA THR A 147 -4.97 17.35 -9.58
C THR A 147 -3.53 16.96 -9.28
N ASP A 148 -2.63 17.01 -10.28
CA ASP A 148 -1.20 16.77 -10.05
C ASP A 148 -0.60 17.76 -9.06
N ARG A 149 -0.99 19.04 -9.13
CA ARG A 149 -0.53 20.05 -8.18
C ARG A 149 -1.02 19.76 -6.76
N VAL A 150 -2.29 19.40 -6.58
CA VAL A 150 -2.84 19.01 -5.28
C VAL A 150 -2.12 17.78 -4.73
N LEU A 151 -1.97 16.72 -5.52
CA LEU A 151 -1.27 15.50 -5.10
C LEU A 151 0.20 15.77 -4.74
N ARG A 152 0.90 16.63 -5.48
CA ARG A 152 2.28 17.02 -5.20
C ARG A 152 2.41 17.77 -3.88
N TYR A 153 1.54 18.74 -3.64
CA TYR A 153 1.55 19.48 -2.37
C TYR A 153 1.16 18.58 -1.19
N SER A 154 0.18 17.70 -1.38
CA SER A 154 -0.18 16.67 -0.37
C SER A 154 1.01 15.77 -0.04
N GLN A 155 1.78 15.36 -1.04
CA GLN A 155 2.98 14.54 -0.85
C GLN A 155 4.06 15.27 -0.04
N TYR A 156 4.35 16.53 -0.36
CA TYR A 156 5.31 17.34 0.40
C TYR A 156 4.82 17.60 1.83
N PHE A 157 3.53 17.86 2.01
CA PHE A 157 2.93 18.07 3.31
C PHE A 157 3.04 16.81 4.19
N VAL A 158 2.66 15.64 3.66
CA VAL A 158 2.77 14.36 4.36
C VAL A 158 4.23 14.04 4.70
N PHE A 159 5.17 14.28 3.77
CA PHE A 159 6.59 14.11 4.02
C PHE A 159 7.12 15.04 5.13
N SER A 160 6.74 16.31 5.12
CA SER A 160 7.10 17.27 6.17
C SER A 160 6.59 16.82 7.54
N LEU A 161 5.33 16.36 7.62
CA LEU A 161 4.76 15.83 8.86
C LEU A 161 5.51 14.56 9.35
N LEU A 162 5.95 13.70 8.43
CA LEU A 162 6.75 12.53 8.77
C LEU A 162 8.11 12.94 9.37
N CYS A 163 8.75 13.97 8.82
CA CYS A 163 9.99 14.52 9.37
C CYS A 163 9.78 15.07 10.79
N VAL A 164 8.70 15.82 11.02
CA VAL A 164 8.33 16.33 12.35
C VAL A 164 8.08 15.18 13.33
N TYR A 165 7.34 14.15 12.89
CA TYR A 165 7.09 12.96 13.69
C TYR A 165 8.38 12.25 14.10
N SER A 166 9.30 12.05 13.14
CA SER A 166 10.60 11.44 13.40
C SER A 166 11.44 12.28 14.36
N PHE A 167 11.45 13.59 14.16
CA PHE A 167 12.14 14.51 15.07
C PHE A 167 11.58 14.41 16.51
N LEU A 168 10.25 14.44 16.66
CA LEU A 168 9.62 14.28 17.97
C LEU A 168 9.96 12.94 18.62
N HIS A 169 10.02 11.85 17.84
CA HIS A 169 10.33 10.53 18.37
C HIS A 169 11.76 10.42 18.93
N PHE A 170 12.74 10.92 18.20
CA PHE A 170 14.15 10.75 18.57
C PHE A 170 14.68 11.83 19.52
N PHE A 171 14.14 13.05 19.45
CA PHE A 171 14.66 14.19 20.20
C PHE A 171 13.80 14.59 21.41
N THR A 172 12.54 14.12 21.49
CA THR A 172 11.68 14.44 22.63
C THR A 172 11.30 13.19 23.43
N LYS A 173 11.15 13.36 24.75
CA LYS A 173 10.70 12.28 25.64
C LYS A 173 9.20 12.32 25.88
N THR A 174 8.48 13.25 25.25
CA THR A 174 7.04 13.45 25.42
C THR A 174 6.26 12.73 24.35
N TYR A 175 5.38 11.82 24.74
CA TYR A 175 4.59 11.00 23.78
C TYR A 175 3.30 11.68 23.31
N MET A 176 2.76 12.63 24.07
CA MET A 176 1.49 13.30 23.74
C MET A 176 1.50 14.01 22.38
N PRO A 177 2.53 14.82 22.01
CA PRO A 177 2.55 15.46 20.70
C PRO A 177 2.59 14.46 19.54
N GLN A 178 3.32 13.34 19.70
CA GLN A 178 3.36 12.28 18.70
C GLN A 178 2.00 11.65 18.48
N PHE A 179 1.27 11.38 19.56
CA PHE A 179 -0.06 10.82 19.52
C PHE A 179 -1.02 11.70 18.73
N TYR A 180 -1.11 12.99 19.07
CA TYR A 180 -1.97 13.92 18.34
C TYR A 180 -1.57 14.06 16.87
N LEU A 181 -0.27 14.07 16.57
CA LEU A 181 0.24 14.16 15.20
C LEU A 181 -0.17 12.92 14.39
N GLU A 182 -0.05 11.73 14.96
CA GLU A 182 -0.45 10.46 14.32
C GLU A 182 -1.93 10.44 13.98
N TYR A 183 -2.81 10.81 14.91
CA TYR A 183 -4.25 10.89 14.64
C TYR A 183 -4.57 11.95 13.59
N SER A 184 -3.97 13.12 13.68
CA SER A 184 -4.15 14.18 12.68
C SER A 184 -3.73 13.72 11.28
N MET A 185 -2.61 13.00 11.17
CA MET A 185 -2.17 12.45 9.89
C MET A 185 -3.11 11.37 9.33
N LYS A 186 -3.69 10.53 10.16
CA LYS A 186 -4.70 9.54 9.73
C LYS A 186 -5.91 10.22 9.09
N PHE A 187 -6.38 11.33 9.67
CA PHE A 187 -7.45 12.14 9.07
C PHE A 187 -7.03 12.80 7.75
N VAL A 188 -5.80 13.32 7.67
CA VAL A 188 -5.27 13.91 6.42
C VAL A 188 -5.20 12.86 5.31
N ILE A 189 -4.67 11.68 5.61
CA ILE A 189 -4.58 10.56 4.66
C ILE A 189 -5.98 10.14 4.18
N LEU A 190 -6.94 10.02 5.11
CA LEU A 190 -8.33 9.71 4.77
C LEU A 190 -8.94 10.79 3.86
N ALA A 191 -8.72 12.06 4.16
CA ALA A 191 -9.22 13.17 3.34
C ALA A 191 -8.62 13.17 1.92
N ILE A 192 -7.32 12.88 1.78
CA ILE A 192 -6.65 12.73 0.47
C ILE A 192 -7.28 11.57 -0.30
N GLY A 193 -7.54 10.43 0.37
CA GLY A 193 -8.17 9.26 -0.24
C GLY A 193 -9.59 9.58 -0.75
N VAL A 194 -10.43 10.19 0.08
CA VAL A 194 -11.79 10.60 -0.30
C VAL A 194 -11.77 11.62 -1.44
N PHE A 195 -10.89 12.62 -1.38
CA PHE A 195 -10.71 13.60 -2.47
C PHE A 195 -10.41 12.89 -3.79
N PHE A 196 -9.47 11.94 -3.76
CA PHE A 196 -9.10 11.20 -4.97
C PHE A 196 -10.23 10.34 -5.51
N ILE A 197 -11.00 9.65 -4.66
CA ILE A 197 -12.19 8.87 -5.07
C ILE A 197 -13.21 9.75 -5.77
N VAL A 198 -13.56 10.90 -5.17
CA VAL A 198 -14.52 11.85 -5.73
C VAL A 198 -14.03 12.42 -7.05
N PHE A 199 -12.75 12.75 -7.15
CA PHE A 199 -12.14 13.21 -8.40
C PHE A 199 -12.24 12.14 -9.49
N ALA A 200 -11.79 10.91 -9.19
CA ALA A 200 -11.72 9.83 -10.15
C ALA A 200 -13.12 9.35 -10.61
N ALA A 201 -14.10 9.36 -9.72
CA ALA A 201 -15.49 9.00 -10.05
C ALA A 201 -16.15 9.99 -11.06
N ARG A 202 -15.67 11.24 -11.10
CA ARG A 202 -16.17 12.25 -12.06
C ARG A 202 -15.55 12.14 -13.45
N GLN A 203 -14.49 11.37 -13.60
CA GLN A 203 -13.81 11.20 -14.88
C GLN A 203 -14.37 9.99 -15.64
N LYS A 204 -14.29 10.02 -16.98
CA LYS A 204 -14.73 8.92 -17.84
C LYS A 204 -13.64 7.90 -18.14
N ASP A 205 -12.44 8.06 -17.55
CA ASP A 205 -11.30 7.19 -17.78
C ASP A 205 -11.42 5.89 -16.98
N ARG A 206 -11.35 4.75 -17.67
CA ARG A 206 -11.44 3.42 -17.06
C ARG A 206 -10.28 3.16 -16.09
N LEU A 207 -9.08 3.68 -16.37
CA LEU A 207 -7.92 3.52 -15.49
C LEU A 207 -8.15 4.18 -14.13
N LEU A 208 -8.73 5.39 -14.13
CA LEU A 208 -9.10 6.11 -12.93
C LEU A 208 -10.16 5.37 -12.11
N HIS A 209 -11.11 4.67 -12.77
CA HIS A 209 -12.13 3.89 -12.06
C HIS A 209 -11.53 2.68 -11.32
N TYR A 210 -10.53 1.97 -11.89
CA TYR A 210 -9.85 0.90 -11.16
C TYR A 210 -9.13 1.43 -9.93
N LEU A 211 -8.44 2.56 -10.07
CA LEU A 211 -7.74 3.20 -8.97
C LEU A 211 -8.70 3.69 -7.88
N ALA A 212 -9.80 4.31 -8.30
CA ALA A 212 -10.87 4.77 -7.38
C ALA A 212 -11.51 3.61 -6.63
N ALA A 213 -11.78 2.49 -7.31
CA ALA A 213 -12.35 1.29 -6.69
C ALA A 213 -11.42 0.71 -5.62
N GLY A 214 -10.13 0.57 -5.93
CA GLY A 214 -9.13 0.11 -4.95
C GLY A 214 -9.06 1.03 -3.73
N ASN A 215 -8.94 2.33 -3.97
CA ASN A 215 -8.87 3.32 -2.90
C ASN A 215 -10.18 3.38 -2.07
N ALA A 216 -11.35 3.20 -2.72
CA ALA A 216 -12.62 3.12 -2.02
C ALA A 216 -12.68 1.90 -1.08
N MET A 217 -12.17 0.73 -1.51
CA MET A 217 -12.07 -0.43 -0.64
C MET A 217 -11.19 -0.15 0.58
N LEU A 218 -9.99 0.41 0.38
CA LEU A 218 -9.15 0.79 1.52
C LEU A 218 -9.85 1.78 2.45
N VAL A 219 -10.45 2.83 1.92
CA VAL A 219 -11.14 3.87 2.71
C VAL A 219 -12.30 3.28 3.52
N ILE A 220 -13.13 2.43 2.92
CA ILE A 220 -14.27 1.78 3.60
C ILE A 220 -13.76 0.89 4.73
N PHE A 221 -12.85 -0.04 4.44
CA PHE A 221 -12.38 -0.99 5.43
C PHE A 221 -11.50 -0.34 6.51
N SER A 222 -10.69 0.66 6.17
CA SER A 222 -9.93 1.42 7.18
C SER A 222 -10.84 2.29 8.06
N SER A 223 -11.95 2.82 7.52
CA SER A 223 -12.93 3.56 8.32
C SER A 223 -13.65 2.63 9.31
N ILE A 224 -14.01 1.40 8.90
CA ILE A 224 -14.55 0.39 9.80
C ILE A 224 -13.53 0.07 10.90
N SER A 225 -12.28 -0.21 10.53
CA SER A 225 -11.20 -0.47 11.47
C SER A 225 -11.02 0.67 12.48
N PHE A 226 -10.98 1.90 11.98
CA PHE A 226 -10.81 3.10 12.81
C PHE A 226 -12.00 3.32 13.77
N THR A 227 -13.22 3.11 13.29
CA THR A 227 -14.42 3.20 14.12
C THR A 227 -14.39 2.16 15.25
N MET A 228 -13.96 0.92 14.97
CA MET A 228 -13.82 -0.11 15.99
C MET A 228 -12.78 0.28 17.06
N ILE A 229 -11.69 0.94 16.67
CA ILE A 229 -10.69 1.45 17.61
C ILE A 229 -11.30 2.55 18.50
N LEU A 230 -12.03 3.50 17.92
CA LEU A 230 -12.67 4.59 18.67
C LEU A 230 -13.72 4.10 19.65
N LEU A 231 -14.52 3.08 19.25
CA LEU A 231 -15.54 2.46 20.09
C LEU A 231 -14.97 1.47 21.12
N LYS A 232 -13.64 1.26 21.13
CA LYS A 232 -12.94 0.32 22.04
C LYS A 232 -13.59 -1.06 22.07
N VAL A 233 -13.96 -1.59 20.89
CA VAL A 233 -14.59 -2.91 20.77
C VAL A 233 -13.66 -3.99 21.33
N LEU A 234 -14.19 -4.81 22.25
CA LEU A 234 -13.43 -5.89 22.88
C LEU A 234 -13.17 -7.03 21.88
N TYR A 235 -11.92 -7.44 21.77
CA TYR A 235 -11.48 -8.52 20.88
C TYR A 235 -11.93 -9.90 21.42
N LYS A 236 -13.01 -10.43 20.88
CA LYS A 236 -13.49 -11.78 21.20
C LYS A 236 -13.25 -12.79 20.06
N THR A 237 -13.27 -12.32 18.82
CA THR A 237 -13.11 -13.13 17.61
C THR A 237 -12.21 -12.41 16.62
N VAL A 238 -11.77 -13.09 15.55
CA VAL A 238 -11.00 -12.47 14.44
C VAL A 238 -11.76 -11.27 13.85
N PHE A 239 -13.06 -11.40 13.68
CA PHE A 239 -13.93 -10.35 13.12
C PHE A 239 -14.13 -9.15 14.05
N SER A 240 -13.92 -9.30 15.35
CA SER A 240 -13.95 -8.17 16.28
C SER A 240 -12.60 -7.45 16.39
N ASN A 241 -11.58 -7.90 15.66
CA ASN A 241 -10.29 -7.23 15.60
C ASN A 241 -10.27 -6.17 14.49
N SER A 242 -9.96 -4.92 14.84
CA SER A 242 -9.87 -3.81 13.88
C SER A 242 -8.85 -4.06 12.77
N LEU A 243 -7.73 -4.73 13.07
CA LEU A 243 -6.68 -5.06 12.10
C LEU A 243 -7.17 -5.98 10.98
N PHE A 244 -8.15 -6.86 11.24
CA PHE A 244 -8.74 -7.73 10.24
C PHE A 244 -9.29 -6.94 9.05
N TYR A 245 -10.08 -5.93 9.32
CA TYR A 245 -10.66 -5.07 8.28
C TYR A 245 -9.60 -4.26 7.57
N TYR A 246 -8.65 -3.69 8.31
CA TYR A 246 -7.56 -2.92 7.71
C TYR A 246 -6.73 -3.74 6.73
N TYR A 247 -6.36 -4.97 7.09
CA TYR A 247 -5.61 -5.87 6.22
C TYR A 247 -6.38 -6.27 4.97
N ILE A 248 -7.67 -6.58 5.09
CA ILE A 248 -8.53 -6.84 3.93
C ILE A 248 -8.58 -5.63 3.01
N GLY A 249 -8.74 -4.43 3.57
CA GLY A 249 -8.73 -3.19 2.79
C GLY A 249 -7.48 -3.01 1.95
N ILE A 250 -6.31 -3.22 2.55
CA ILE A 250 -5.01 -3.15 1.86
C ILE A 250 -4.93 -4.18 0.70
N VAL A 251 -5.28 -5.43 0.97
CA VAL A 251 -5.17 -6.48 -0.05
C VAL A 251 -6.12 -6.23 -1.20
N LEU A 252 -7.36 -5.83 -0.94
CA LEU A 252 -8.33 -5.50 -1.99
C LEU A 252 -7.87 -4.29 -2.81
N GLU A 253 -7.35 -3.25 -2.19
CA GLU A 253 -6.79 -2.10 -2.90
C GLU A 253 -5.67 -2.54 -3.85
N LEU A 254 -4.71 -3.33 -3.37
CA LEU A 254 -3.60 -3.82 -4.18
C LEU A 254 -4.06 -4.71 -5.34
N VAL A 255 -5.10 -5.53 -5.15
CA VAL A 255 -5.70 -6.34 -6.22
C VAL A 255 -6.27 -5.43 -7.32
N PHE A 256 -7.01 -4.38 -6.96
CA PHE A 256 -7.54 -3.43 -7.95
C PHE A 256 -6.43 -2.68 -8.70
N PHE A 257 -5.35 -2.32 -8.01
CA PHE A 257 -4.19 -1.68 -8.65
C PHE A 257 -3.49 -2.62 -9.61
N LEU A 258 -3.36 -3.89 -9.25
CA LEU A 258 -2.79 -4.93 -10.12
C LEU A 258 -3.64 -5.11 -11.38
N ILE A 259 -4.96 -5.17 -11.25
CA ILE A 259 -5.90 -5.24 -12.38
C ILE A 259 -5.74 -3.99 -13.27
N GLY A 260 -5.71 -2.80 -12.67
CA GLY A 260 -5.53 -1.53 -13.39
C GLY A 260 -4.21 -1.46 -14.15
N LEU A 261 -3.10 -1.87 -13.51
CA LEU A 261 -1.77 -1.94 -14.15
C LEU A 261 -1.75 -2.95 -15.32
N THR A 262 -2.34 -4.12 -15.13
CA THR A 262 -2.43 -5.14 -16.17
C THR A 262 -3.27 -4.65 -17.35
N TYR A 263 -4.39 -3.98 -17.07
CA TYR A 263 -5.22 -3.37 -18.11
C TYR A 263 -4.45 -2.28 -18.89
N LYS A 264 -3.76 -1.38 -18.20
CA LYS A 264 -2.93 -0.34 -18.82
C LYS A 264 -1.87 -0.96 -19.73
N ASN A 265 -1.10 -1.91 -19.19
CA ASN A 265 -0.04 -2.58 -19.94
C ASN A 265 -0.57 -3.25 -21.22
N ARG A 266 -1.68 -3.97 -21.10
CA ARG A 266 -2.34 -4.61 -22.25
C ARG A 266 -2.82 -3.59 -23.29
N SER A 267 -3.42 -2.49 -22.85
CA SER A 267 -3.92 -1.44 -23.74
C SER A 267 -2.78 -0.78 -24.53
N GLU A 268 -1.66 -0.50 -23.87
CA GLU A 268 -0.49 0.10 -24.50
C GLU A 268 0.22 -0.86 -25.48
N LEU A 269 0.28 -2.16 -25.15
CA LEU A 269 0.80 -3.18 -26.07
C LEU A 269 -0.03 -3.26 -27.34
N ILE A 270 -1.37 -3.27 -27.20
CA ILE A 270 -2.27 -3.33 -28.35
C ILE A 270 -2.12 -2.07 -29.22
N SER A 271 -2.03 -0.88 -28.62
CA SER A 271 -1.81 0.36 -29.38
C SER A 271 -0.48 0.38 -30.07
N GLY A 272 0.59 -0.09 -29.43
CA GLY A 272 1.93 -0.19 -30.04
C GLY A 272 1.97 -1.17 -31.22
N ILE A 273 1.28 -2.32 -31.14
CA ILE A 273 1.17 -3.27 -32.25
C ILE A 273 0.43 -2.61 -33.44
N LYS A 274 -0.69 -1.95 -33.18
CA LYS A 274 -1.45 -1.25 -34.23
C LYS A 274 -0.65 -0.16 -34.93
N GLU A 275 0.14 0.60 -34.15
CA GLU A 275 1.04 1.63 -34.71
C GLU A 275 2.12 1.02 -35.60
N GLN A 276 2.75 -0.08 -35.15
CA GLN A 276 3.73 -0.81 -35.97
C GLN A 276 3.12 -1.36 -37.26
N GLU A 277 1.92 -1.91 -37.19
CA GLU A 277 1.20 -2.39 -38.38
C GLU A 277 0.88 -1.26 -39.36
N ALA A 278 0.41 -0.12 -38.84
CA ALA A 278 0.15 1.07 -39.66
C ALA A 278 1.42 1.58 -40.38
N LEU A 279 2.56 1.66 -39.65
CA LEU A 279 3.84 2.04 -40.23
C LEU A 279 4.33 1.05 -41.30
N LYS A 280 4.16 -0.25 -41.07
CA LYS A 280 4.49 -1.30 -42.05
C LYS A 280 3.63 -1.18 -43.34
N MET A 281 2.35 -0.90 -43.16
CA MET A 281 1.43 -0.70 -44.30
C MET A 281 1.80 0.56 -45.09
N GLU A 282 2.14 1.66 -44.41
CA GLU A 282 2.61 2.88 -45.07
C GLU A 282 3.93 2.68 -45.84
N ALA A 283 4.87 1.96 -45.25
CA ALA A 283 6.14 1.62 -45.91
C ALA A 283 5.90 0.79 -47.17
N LYS A 284 5.07 -0.24 -47.10
CA LYS A 284 4.68 -1.07 -48.27
C LYS A 284 4.01 -0.24 -49.37
N LYS A 285 3.12 0.70 -48.97
CA LYS A 285 2.45 1.57 -49.92
C LYS A 285 3.44 2.46 -50.67
N LYS A 286 4.42 3.07 -49.97
CA LYS A 286 5.47 3.88 -50.57
C LYS A 286 6.36 3.04 -51.51
N GLU A 287 6.70 1.82 -51.11
CA GLU A 287 7.47 0.90 -51.96
C GLU A 287 6.71 0.58 -53.24
N PHE A 288 5.41 0.27 -53.13
CA PHE A 288 4.56 -0.01 -54.30
C PHE A 288 4.41 1.22 -55.23
N GLU A 289 4.22 2.42 -54.67
CA GLU A 289 4.17 3.67 -55.41
C GLU A 289 5.52 3.93 -56.17
N THR A 290 6.65 3.63 -55.52
CA THR A 290 7.97 3.74 -56.15
C THR A 290 8.12 2.75 -57.29
N GLN A 291 7.70 1.49 -57.14
CA GLN A 291 7.72 0.48 -58.20
C GLN A 291 6.89 0.89 -59.40
N ILE A 292 5.65 1.43 -59.15
CA ILE A 292 4.80 1.94 -60.25
C ILE A 292 5.49 3.10 -60.99
N ALA A 293 6.15 4.02 -60.25
CA ALA A 293 6.84 5.14 -60.86
C ALA A 293 7.99 4.68 -61.74
N VAL A 294 8.79 3.69 -61.30
CA VAL A 294 9.88 3.08 -62.06
C VAL A 294 9.34 2.39 -63.33
N ILE A 295 8.26 1.60 -63.21
CA ILE A 295 7.65 0.94 -64.38
C ILE A 295 7.14 1.96 -65.40
N LYS A 296 6.48 3.05 -64.97
CA LYS A 296 6.06 4.13 -65.85
C LYS A 296 7.25 4.81 -66.60
N ALA A 297 8.30 5.13 -65.83
CA ALA A 297 9.47 5.74 -66.41
C ALA A 297 10.16 4.83 -67.47
N GLN A 298 10.25 3.53 -67.21
CA GLN A 298 10.74 2.54 -68.17
C GLN A 298 9.86 2.44 -69.42
N GLN A 299 8.53 2.51 -69.24
CA GLN A 299 7.60 2.45 -70.36
C GLN A 299 7.65 3.70 -71.23
N GLU A 300 7.81 4.89 -70.64
CA GLU A 300 8.01 6.15 -71.34
C GLU A 300 9.33 6.16 -72.13
N GLU A 301 10.42 5.66 -71.58
CA GLU A 301 11.70 5.53 -72.24
C GLU A 301 11.66 4.56 -73.43
N ARG A 302 10.97 3.40 -73.28
CA ARG A 302 10.73 2.45 -74.38
C ARG A 302 9.92 3.10 -75.52
N ASN A 303 8.87 3.86 -75.17
CA ASN A 303 8.07 4.54 -76.16
C ASN A 303 8.83 5.62 -76.91
N ARG A 304 9.73 6.33 -76.23
CA ARG A 304 10.63 7.32 -76.86
C ARG A 304 11.62 6.67 -77.79
N ILE A 305 12.27 5.61 -77.43
CA ILE A 305 13.22 4.86 -78.32
C ILE A 305 12.47 4.29 -79.51
N SER A 306 11.22 3.82 -79.38
CA SER A 306 10.45 3.28 -80.49
C SER A 306 9.91 4.37 -81.42
N ALA A 307 9.86 5.63 -81.02
CA ALA A 307 9.42 6.74 -81.84
C ALA A 307 10.64 7.38 -82.62
N ASP A 308 11.83 7.16 -82.10
CA ASP A 308 13.12 7.65 -82.79
C ASP A 308 13.67 6.65 -83.77
N MET A 309 13.11 5.45 -83.92
CA MET A 309 13.39 4.46 -84.96
C MET A 309 12.41 4.55 -86.12
#